data_a59b85ddc05ae0f7734b2e31dc5fb1e4
#
_entry.id   a59b85ddc05ae0f7734b2e31dc5fb1e4
#
_cell.length_a   1.000
_cell.length_b   1.000
_cell.length_c   1.000
_cell.angle_alpha   90.00
_cell.angle_beta   90.00
_cell.angle_gamma   90.00
#
_symmetry.space_group_name_H-M   'P 1'
#
loop_
_entity.id
_entity.type
_entity.pdbx_description
1 polymer ?
#
loop_
_entity_poly.entity_id
_entity_poly.type
_entity_poly.pdbx_seq_one_letter_code
_entity_poly.pdbx_strand_id
1 'polypeptide(L)'
;IRFSKNTAYLHTDRSRLPNRPKAWASWNYSIPRNKTADQARLTYNMNILQHIPSLTQVLVTLNDPDIKPDTVIKTIEYSHPFYDAHMVRAQDRHGEISAQNRTHYCGAYWHYGFHEDGVKSALRVCQELGVRW
;
A
#
# COMPACT_ATOMS: atom_id res chain seq x y z
N ILE A 1 7.90 -15.04 0.36
CA ILE A 1 6.95 -13.92 0.22
C ILE A 1 6.92 -13.49 -1.24
N ARG A 2 5.73 -13.46 -1.83
CA ARG A 2 5.50 -13.01 -3.21
C ARG A 2 5.14 -11.53 -3.23
N PHE A 3 5.45 -10.86 -4.35
CA PHE A 3 5.11 -9.47 -4.58
C PHE A 3 4.31 -9.34 -5.88
N SER A 4 3.31 -8.46 -5.90
CA SER A 4 2.55 -8.09 -7.08
C SER A 4 2.96 -6.70 -7.55
N LYS A 5 3.05 -6.51 -8.86
CA LYS A 5 3.25 -5.18 -9.44
C LYS A 5 1.95 -4.39 -9.33
N ASN A 6 2.07 -3.13 -8.95
CA ASN A 6 0.96 -2.18 -8.89
C ASN A 6 1.40 -0.84 -9.45
N THR A 7 0.55 -0.24 -10.27
CA THR A 7 0.75 1.11 -10.77
C THR A 7 -0.03 2.08 -9.90
N ALA A 8 0.64 3.04 -9.30
CA ALA A 8 0.03 4.13 -8.54
C ALA A 8 0.06 5.42 -9.36
N TYR A 9 -1.09 6.08 -9.47
CA TYR A 9 -1.25 7.36 -10.14
C TYR A 9 -1.52 8.43 -9.07
N LEU A 10 -0.65 9.43 -8.99
CA LEU A 10 -0.93 10.68 -8.29
C LEU A 10 -1.64 11.61 -9.28
N HIS A 11 -2.86 12.06 -8.99
CA HIS A 11 -3.69 12.77 -9.95
C HIS A 11 -4.75 13.67 -9.27
N THR A 12 -5.49 14.42 -10.10
CA THR A 12 -6.58 15.30 -9.66
C THR A 12 -7.94 14.92 -10.27
N ASP A 13 -8.06 13.76 -10.92
CA ASP A 13 -9.30 13.31 -11.55
C ASP A 13 -10.37 12.93 -10.53
N ARG A 14 -11.28 13.86 -10.24
CA ARG A 14 -12.39 13.65 -9.30
C ARG A 14 -13.39 12.58 -9.74
N SER A 15 -13.38 12.16 -11.01
CA SER A 15 -14.28 11.09 -11.48
C SER A 15 -13.94 9.72 -10.86
N ARG A 16 -12.80 9.60 -10.19
CA ARG A 16 -12.40 8.40 -9.45
C ARG A 16 -12.99 8.34 -8.03
N LEU A 17 -13.62 9.41 -7.57
CA LEU A 17 -14.36 9.45 -6.31
C LEU A 17 -15.85 9.17 -6.52
N PRO A 18 -16.60 8.78 -5.46
CA PRO A 18 -18.06 8.66 -5.52
C PRO A 18 -18.72 9.93 -6.04
N ASN A 19 -19.82 9.79 -6.80
CA ASN A 19 -20.56 10.93 -7.38
C ASN A 19 -21.09 11.92 -6.32
N ARG A 20 -21.35 11.45 -5.10
CA ARG A 20 -21.81 12.27 -3.98
C ARG A 20 -20.63 12.66 -3.10
N PRO A 21 -20.26 13.96 -2.99
CA PRO A 21 -19.14 14.39 -2.15
C PRO A 21 -19.26 13.97 -0.66
N LYS A 22 -20.47 13.90 -0.13
CA LYS A 22 -20.72 13.41 1.23
C LYS A 22 -20.36 11.93 1.45
N ALA A 23 -20.17 11.17 0.38
CA ALA A 23 -19.75 9.77 0.43
C ALA A 23 -18.23 9.59 0.27
N TRP A 24 -17.48 10.68 0.13
CA TRP A 24 -16.03 10.60 0.02
C TRP A 24 -15.41 10.18 1.34
N ALA A 25 -14.51 9.23 1.25
CA ALA A 25 -13.71 8.74 2.38
C ALA A 25 -12.22 8.88 2.07
N SER A 26 -11.37 8.68 3.07
CA SER A 26 -9.91 8.59 2.86
C SER A 26 -9.56 7.48 1.87
N TRP A 27 -10.33 6.37 1.89
CA TRP A 27 -10.20 5.22 1.00
C TRP A 27 -11.52 4.99 0.28
N ASN A 28 -11.47 4.99 -1.05
CA ASN A 28 -12.63 4.77 -1.90
C ASN A 28 -12.36 3.56 -2.79
N TYR A 29 -13.06 2.47 -2.53
CA TYR A 29 -12.92 1.24 -3.31
C TYR A 29 -13.93 1.24 -4.47
N SER A 30 -13.44 0.96 -5.69
CA SER A 30 -14.27 0.87 -6.88
C SER A 30 -14.34 -0.56 -7.39
N ILE A 31 -15.55 -1.07 -7.55
CA ILE A 31 -15.81 -2.39 -8.15
C ILE A 31 -16.34 -2.15 -9.57
N PRO A 32 -15.57 -2.46 -10.61
CA PRO A 32 -16.05 -2.38 -11.97
C PRO A 32 -17.26 -3.29 -12.20
N ARG A 33 -18.28 -2.81 -12.91
CA ARG A 33 -19.47 -3.61 -13.24
C ARG A 33 -19.16 -4.80 -14.12
N ASN A 34 -18.20 -4.66 -15.02
CA ASN A 34 -17.72 -5.72 -15.91
C ASN A 34 -16.49 -6.37 -15.31
N LYS A 35 -16.68 -7.49 -14.66
CA LYS A 35 -15.77 -8.14 -13.71
C LYS A 35 -14.69 -8.98 -14.37
N THR A 36 -13.82 -8.44 -15.13
CA THR A 36 -12.58 -9.14 -15.53
C THR A 36 -11.33 -8.54 -14.88
N ALA A 37 -11.48 -7.60 -13.96
CA ALA A 37 -10.34 -6.96 -13.30
C ALA A 37 -9.83 -7.84 -12.16
N ASP A 38 -8.70 -8.47 -12.35
CA ASP A 38 -7.98 -9.24 -11.32
C ASP A 38 -7.39 -8.36 -10.21
N GLN A 39 -7.47 -7.04 -10.35
CA GLN A 39 -6.91 -6.07 -9.43
C GLN A 39 -7.96 -5.09 -8.91
N ALA A 40 -7.90 -4.84 -7.61
CA ALA A 40 -8.73 -3.84 -6.96
C ALA A 40 -8.35 -2.43 -7.44
N ARG A 41 -9.35 -1.60 -7.71
CA ARG A 41 -9.19 -0.16 -7.94
C ARG A 41 -9.48 0.56 -6.64
N LEU A 42 -8.43 1.12 -6.05
CA LEU A 42 -8.52 1.84 -4.79
C LEU A 42 -8.04 3.26 -4.98
N THR A 43 -8.87 4.23 -4.59
CA THR A 43 -8.53 5.65 -4.63
C THR A 43 -8.43 6.22 -3.22
N TYR A 44 -7.24 6.67 -2.86
CA TYR A 44 -6.99 7.46 -1.65
C TYR A 44 -7.32 8.92 -1.93
N ASN A 45 -8.13 9.52 -1.08
CA ASN A 45 -8.32 10.97 -1.06
C ASN A 45 -7.34 11.57 -0.05
N MET A 46 -6.26 12.18 -0.55
CA MET A 46 -5.19 12.69 0.28
C MET A 46 -5.61 13.93 1.09
N ASN A 47 -6.58 14.71 0.57
CA ASN A 47 -7.12 15.84 1.31
C ASN A 47 -7.78 15.41 2.61
N ILE A 48 -8.53 14.29 2.58
CA ILE A 48 -9.15 13.72 3.78
C ILE A 48 -8.09 12.99 4.62
N LEU A 49 -7.28 12.13 3.99
CA LEU A 49 -6.32 11.26 4.68
C LEU A 49 -5.24 12.04 5.44
N GLN A 50 -4.77 13.15 4.86
CA GLN A 50 -3.67 13.96 5.41
C GLN A 50 -4.11 15.38 5.82
N HIS A 51 -5.41 15.66 5.84
CA HIS A 51 -5.96 16.97 6.19
C HIS A 51 -5.38 18.11 5.35
N ILE A 52 -5.20 17.90 4.04
CA ILE A 52 -4.64 18.91 3.13
C ILE A 52 -5.70 19.98 2.86
N PRO A 53 -5.48 21.26 3.25
CA PRO A 53 -6.44 22.33 3.06
C PRO A 53 -6.38 22.87 1.62
N SER A 54 -6.89 22.11 0.65
CA SER A 54 -6.91 22.49 -0.76
C SER A 54 -8.29 22.27 -1.37
N LEU A 55 -8.71 23.18 -2.26
CA LEU A 55 -9.92 23.01 -3.06
C LEU A 55 -9.72 21.93 -4.15
N THR A 56 -8.51 21.76 -4.63
CA THR A 56 -8.16 20.71 -5.56
C THR A 56 -8.02 19.40 -4.81
N GLN A 57 -8.73 18.36 -5.28
CA GLN A 57 -8.58 17.02 -4.72
C GLN A 57 -7.30 16.39 -5.24
N VAL A 58 -6.41 16.03 -4.33
CA VAL A 58 -5.19 15.29 -4.60
C VAL A 58 -5.48 13.82 -4.29
N LEU A 59 -5.36 12.98 -5.31
CA LEU A 59 -5.77 11.57 -5.25
C LEU A 59 -4.59 10.66 -5.58
N VAL A 60 -4.56 9.50 -4.96
CA VAL A 60 -3.68 8.40 -5.36
C VAL A 60 -4.55 7.20 -5.68
N THR A 61 -4.54 6.75 -6.93
CA THR A 61 -5.33 5.59 -7.35
C THR A 61 -4.41 4.46 -7.79
N LEU A 62 -4.74 3.25 -7.37
CA LEU A 62 -4.01 2.05 -7.74
C LEU A 62 -4.70 1.33 -8.89
N ASN A 63 -3.92 0.90 -9.88
CA ASN A 63 -4.30 -0.03 -10.95
C ASN A 63 -5.52 0.42 -11.79
N ASP A 64 -5.68 1.72 -11.99
CA ASP A 64 -6.77 2.26 -12.81
C ASP A 64 -6.22 2.98 -14.06
N PRO A 65 -6.22 2.33 -15.23
CA PRO A 65 -5.74 2.94 -16.46
C PRO A 65 -6.71 4.01 -17.05
N ASP A 66 -7.94 4.10 -16.51
CA ASP A 66 -8.97 4.98 -17.02
C ASP A 66 -8.92 6.40 -16.41
N ILE A 67 -7.87 6.74 -15.67
CA ILE A 67 -7.63 8.10 -15.18
C ILE A 67 -7.35 9.02 -16.35
N LYS A 68 -7.95 10.21 -16.34
CA LYS A 68 -7.74 11.21 -17.39
C LYS A 68 -6.27 11.63 -17.46
N PRO A 69 -5.59 11.46 -18.61
CA PRO A 69 -4.15 11.68 -18.72
C PRO A 69 -3.71 13.10 -18.34
N ASP A 70 -4.51 14.11 -18.65
CA ASP A 70 -4.27 15.52 -18.35
C ASP A 70 -4.34 15.87 -16.86
N THR A 71 -4.89 14.97 -16.05
CA THR A 71 -4.97 15.13 -14.60
C THR A 71 -3.88 14.40 -13.83
N VAL A 72 -3.08 13.58 -14.52
CA VAL A 72 -2.00 12.79 -13.89
C VAL A 72 -0.80 13.69 -13.60
N ILE A 73 -0.42 13.75 -12.33
CA ILE A 73 0.78 14.46 -11.86
C ILE A 73 2.00 13.55 -11.94
N LYS A 74 1.85 12.29 -11.49
CA LYS A 74 2.93 11.31 -11.48
C LYS A 74 2.40 9.87 -11.51
N THR A 75 3.09 9.02 -12.25
CA THR A 75 2.88 7.57 -12.25
C THR A 75 4.06 6.89 -11.59
N ILE A 76 3.81 5.92 -10.72
CA ILE A 76 4.83 5.21 -9.96
C ILE A 76 4.51 3.72 -9.98
N GLU A 77 5.50 2.92 -10.37
CA GLU A 77 5.42 1.46 -10.30
C GLU A 77 5.90 0.98 -8.94
N TYR A 78 5.06 0.19 -8.25
CA TYR A 78 5.36 -0.43 -6.97
C TYR A 78 5.28 -1.94 -7.04
N SER A 79 6.04 -2.60 -6.18
CA SER A 79 5.86 -4.00 -5.86
C SER A 79 5.33 -4.11 -4.43
N HIS A 80 4.08 -4.56 -4.30
CA HIS A 80 3.45 -4.77 -3.00
C HIS A 80 3.52 -6.25 -2.60
N PRO A 81 3.74 -6.55 -1.32
CA PRO A 81 3.62 -7.90 -0.80
C PRO A 81 2.22 -8.45 -1.06
N PHE A 82 2.14 -9.69 -1.50
CA PHE A 82 0.87 -10.35 -1.76
C PHE A 82 0.47 -11.20 -0.55
N TYR A 83 -0.54 -10.73 0.17
CA TYR A 83 -1.02 -11.34 1.41
C TYR A 83 -1.92 -12.55 1.11
N ASP A 84 -1.34 -13.73 1.17
CA ASP A 84 -2.03 -15.00 1.05
C ASP A 84 -1.64 -15.97 2.18
N ALA A 85 -2.23 -17.15 2.20
CA ALA A 85 -1.92 -18.17 3.20
C ALA A 85 -0.44 -18.63 3.17
N HIS A 86 0.24 -18.51 2.02
CA HIS A 86 1.67 -18.82 1.92
C HIS A 86 2.50 -17.75 2.60
N MET A 87 2.11 -16.48 2.47
CA MET A 87 2.80 -15.38 3.13
C MET A 87 2.68 -15.48 4.66
N VAL A 88 1.48 -15.77 5.18
CA VAL A 88 1.29 -15.96 6.64
C VAL A 88 2.21 -17.05 7.17
N ARG A 89 2.26 -18.20 6.51
CA ARG A 89 3.20 -19.28 6.89
C ARG A 89 4.67 -18.87 6.75
N ALA A 90 5.02 -18.04 5.78
CA ALA A 90 6.38 -17.56 5.60
C ALA A 90 6.79 -16.57 6.70
N GLN A 91 5.86 -15.78 7.24
CA GLN A 91 6.11 -14.86 8.35
C GLN A 91 6.59 -15.61 9.62
N ASP A 92 6.01 -16.78 9.91
CA ASP A 92 6.41 -17.63 11.05
C ASP A 92 7.84 -18.16 10.91
N ARG A 93 8.35 -18.22 9.68
CA ARG A 93 9.67 -18.75 9.32
C ARG A 93 10.77 -17.69 9.24
N HIS A 94 10.53 -16.48 9.73
CA HIS A 94 11.51 -15.37 9.72
C HIS A 94 12.88 -15.79 10.29
N GLY A 95 12.89 -16.48 11.42
CA GLY A 95 14.13 -16.92 12.09
C GLY A 95 14.96 -17.94 11.29
N GLU A 96 14.40 -18.55 10.24
CA GLU A 96 15.16 -19.47 9.37
C GLU A 96 16.13 -18.74 8.45
N ILE A 97 15.87 -17.45 8.16
CA ILE A 97 16.68 -16.64 7.26
C ILE A 97 17.32 -15.43 7.95
N SER A 98 16.68 -14.88 9.00
CA SER A 98 17.24 -13.77 9.78
C SER A 98 18.33 -14.27 10.71
N ALA A 99 19.30 -13.42 11.02
CA ALA A 99 20.49 -13.73 11.81
C ALA A 99 21.42 -14.81 11.21
N GLN A 100 21.25 -15.13 9.92
CA GLN A 100 22.13 -16.03 9.18
C GLN A 100 23.15 -15.22 8.38
N ASN A 101 24.41 -15.68 8.34
CA ASN A 101 25.50 -15.05 7.56
C ASN A 101 25.62 -13.53 7.81
N ARG A 102 25.43 -13.06 9.05
CA ARG A 102 25.44 -11.63 9.42
C ARG A 102 24.37 -10.80 8.68
N THR A 103 23.29 -11.43 8.22
CA THR A 103 22.21 -10.78 7.48
C THR A 103 20.92 -10.86 8.27
N HIS A 104 20.24 -9.74 8.42
CA HIS A 104 18.98 -9.62 9.11
C HIS A 104 17.92 -9.02 8.18
N TYR A 105 16.67 -9.42 8.35
CA TYR A 105 15.58 -8.96 7.52
C TYR A 105 14.51 -8.28 8.36
N CYS A 106 14.15 -7.06 7.99
CA CYS A 106 13.01 -6.34 8.57
C CYS A 106 12.15 -5.73 7.48
N GLY A 107 10.92 -5.39 7.84
CA GLY A 107 9.95 -4.76 6.97
C GLY A 107 8.53 -5.02 7.46
N ALA A 108 7.59 -4.13 7.13
CA ALA A 108 6.20 -4.24 7.52
C ALA A 108 5.54 -5.55 7.03
N TYR A 109 6.03 -6.11 5.94
CA TYR A 109 5.53 -7.36 5.33
C TYR A 109 5.76 -8.62 6.20
N TRP A 110 6.53 -8.51 7.28
CA TRP A 110 6.64 -9.59 8.28
C TRP A 110 5.43 -9.68 9.21
N HIS A 111 4.46 -8.75 9.05
CA HIS A 111 3.17 -8.70 9.73
C HIS A 111 2.09 -8.25 8.76
N TYR A 112 1.22 -7.32 9.14
CA TYR A 112 0.06 -6.87 8.34
C TYR A 112 0.38 -5.75 7.33
N GLY A 113 1.59 -5.21 7.32
CA GLY A 113 2.03 -4.19 6.36
C GLY A 113 1.79 -2.74 6.80
N PHE A 114 1.44 -2.50 8.05
CA PHE A 114 1.26 -1.15 8.60
C PHE A 114 2.59 -0.56 9.10
N HIS A 115 2.60 0.76 9.33
CA HIS A 115 3.79 1.47 9.81
C HIS A 115 4.33 0.87 11.13
N GLU A 116 3.43 0.57 12.07
CA GLU A 116 3.77 -0.07 13.34
C GLU A 116 4.42 -1.45 13.16
N ASP A 117 4.00 -2.20 12.14
CA ASP A 117 4.60 -3.50 11.83
C ASP A 117 6.03 -3.36 11.32
N GLY A 118 6.30 -2.27 10.59
CA GLY A 118 7.66 -1.91 10.20
C GLY A 118 8.56 -1.64 11.40
N VAL A 119 8.06 -0.86 12.37
CA VAL A 119 8.77 -0.56 13.63
C VAL A 119 9.01 -1.83 14.44
N LYS A 120 7.98 -2.65 14.66
CA LYS A 120 8.11 -3.94 15.38
C LYS A 120 9.14 -4.86 14.74
N SER A 121 9.12 -4.95 13.42
CA SER A 121 10.08 -5.75 12.67
C SER A 121 11.52 -5.24 12.81
N ALA A 122 11.72 -3.92 12.81
CA ALA A 122 13.02 -3.32 13.04
C ALA A 122 13.53 -3.55 14.47
N LEU A 123 12.65 -3.39 15.47
CA LEU A 123 12.99 -3.65 16.89
C LEU A 123 13.41 -5.10 17.10
N ARG A 124 12.77 -6.07 16.43
CA ARG A 124 13.18 -7.47 16.48
C ARG A 124 14.63 -7.63 16.00
N VAL A 125 15.00 -7.01 14.89
CA VAL A 125 16.39 -7.06 14.38
C VAL A 125 17.35 -6.38 15.35
N CYS A 126 16.98 -5.24 15.95
CA CYS A 126 17.79 -4.60 16.98
C CYS A 126 18.06 -5.54 18.17
N GLN A 127 17.05 -6.28 18.63
CA GLN A 127 17.20 -7.27 19.70
C GLN A 127 18.13 -8.42 19.29
N GLU A 128 18.02 -8.92 18.05
CA GLU A 128 18.92 -9.95 17.49
C GLU A 128 20.39 -9.46 17.47
N LEU A 129 20.60 -8.16 17.32
CA LEU A 129 21.92 -7.50 17.37
C LEU A 129 22.37 -7.12 18.78
N GLY A 130 21.59 -7.44 19.82
CA GLY A 130 21.90 -7.12 21.22
C GLY A 130 21.60 -5.68 21.64
N VAL A 131 20.92 -4.89 20.79
CA VAL A 131 20.51 -3.52 21.12
C VAL A 131 19.18 -3.57 21.88
N ARG A 132 19.11 -2.85 23.02
CA ARG A 132 17.87 -2.66 23.80
C ARG A 132 17.37 -1.22 23.64
N TRP A 133 16.09 -1.06 23.49
CA TRP A 133 15.38 0.21 23.47
C TRP A 133 14.58 0.37 24.73
#